data_5c36bf6ef8d181e435b351da43521e67
#
_entry.id   5c36bf6ef8d181e435b351da43521e67
#
_cell.length_a   1.000
_cell.length_b   1.000
_cell.length_c   1.000
_cell.angle_alpha   90.00
_cell.angle_beta   90.00
_cell.angle_gamma   90.00
#
_symmetry.space_group_name_H-M   'P 1'
#
loop_
_entity.id
_entity.type
_entity.pdbx_description
1 polymer ?
#
loop_
_entity_poly.entity_id
_entity_poly.type
_entity_poly.pdbx_seq_one_letter_code
_entity_poly.pdbx_strand_id
1 'polypeptide(L)'
;LVLAAGLDGIERRMVLQPPVNRNLFNAAEAEGLGLETLPATLEEAVQVAEESKFLRQVLPEELSRRYFSEELKRCAALRDAPDRAEHERVYYFNAI
;
A
#
# COMPACT_ATOMS: atom_id res chain seq x y z
N LEU A 1 -12.67 -3.28 -2.99
CA LEU A 1 -11.98 -2.09 -2.44
C LEU A 1 -12.00 -0.88 -3.38
N VAL A 2 -11.71 -1.07 -4.65
CA VAL A 2 -11.66 0.04 -5.62
C VAL A 2 -13.03 0.72 -5.77
N LEU A 3 -14.10 -0.05 -5.90
CA LEU A 3 -15.46 0.49 -5.97
C LEU A 3 -15.85 1.20 -4.67
N ALA A 4 -15.54 0.60 -3.52
CA ALA A 4 -15.82 1.19 -2.22
C ALA A 4 -15.05 2.50 -2.02
N ALA A 5 -13.79 2.58 -2.46
CA ALA A 5 -12.99 3.81 -2.41
C ALA A 5 -13.60 4.91 -3.28
N GLY A 6 -14.08 4.59 -4.48
CA GLY A 6 -14.77 5.53 -5.35
C GLY A 6 -16.07 6.07 -4.73
N LEU A 7 -16.88 5.21 -4.14
CA LEU A 7 -18.11 5.60 -3.45
C LEU A 7 -17.82 6.45 -2.20
N ASP A 8 -16.79 6.14 -1.44
CA ASP A 8 -16.35 6.95 -0.30
C ASP A 8 -15.95 8.36 -0.75
N GLY A 9 -15.22 8.49 -1.84
CA GLY A 9 -14.87 9.79 -2.42
C GLY A 9 -16.09 10.63 -2.81
N ILE A 10 -17.10 10.00 -3.40
CA ILE A 10 -18.36 10.66 -3.76
C ILE A 10 -19.14 11.09 -2.51
N GLU A 11 -19.27 10.20 -1.53
CA GLU A 11 -19.99 10.46 -0.28
C GLU A 11 -19.35 11.60 0.52
N ARG A 12 -18.03 11.63 0.58
CA ARG A 12 -17.26 12.70 1.24
C ARG A 12 -17.11 13.97 0.40
N ARG A 13 -17.65 13.98 -0.83
CA ARG A 13 -17.55 15.09 -1.77
C ARG A 13 -16.10 15.56 -1.98
N MET A 14 -15.21 14.62 -2.16
CA MET A 14 -13.79 14.91 -2.38
C MET A 14 -13.57 15.59 -3.73
N VAL A 15 -12.70 16.59 -3.74
CA VAL A 15 -12.31 17.31 -4.95
C VAL A 15 -10.85 16.95 -5.28
N LEU A 16 -10.61 16.62 -6.55
CA LEU A 16 -9.26 16.34 -7.02
C LEU A 16 -8.37 17.58 -6.94
N GLN A 17 -7.12 17.35 -6.58
CA GLN A 17 -6.09 18.39 -6.67
C GLN A 17 -5.81 18.73 -8.15
N PRO A 18 -5.26 19.92 -8.44
CA PRO A 18 -4.82 20.25 -9.79
C PRO A 18 -3.82 19.23 -10.32
N PRO A 19 -3.78 18.96 -11.65
CA PRO A 19 -2.84 18.04 -12.22
C PRO A 19 -1.40 18.52 -12.03
N VAL A 20 -0.50 17.58 -11.77
CA VAL A 20 0.93 17.86 -11.60
C VAL A 20 1.67 17.40 -12.86
N ASN A 21 2.23 18.36 -13.60
CA ASN A 21 2.96 18.13 -14.85
C ASN A 21 4.47 18.35 -14.67
N ARG A 22 5.04 17.83 -13.57
CA ARG A 22 6.45 17.96 -13.23
C ARG A 22 7.07 16.59 -12.97
N ASN A 23 8.40 16.52 -13.12
CA ASN A 23 9.16 15.35 -12.73
C ASN A 23 9.22 15.27 -11.20
N LEU A 24 8.58 14.25 -10.61
CA LEU A 24 8.48 14.05 -9.17
C LEU A 24 9.62 13.19 -8.60
N PHE A 25 10.61 12.82 -9.38
CA PHE A 25 11.80 12.14 -8.87
C PHE A 25 12.68 13.04 -7.98
N ASN A 26 12.49 14.35 -8.06
CA ASN A 26 13.11 15.29 -7.14
C ASN A 26 12.25 15.44 -5.88
N ALA A 27 12.75 14.94 -4.75
CA ALA A 27 12.04 14.98 -3.46
C ALA A 27 11.68 16.41 -3.02
N ALA A 28 12.55 17.40 -3.30
CA ALA A 28 12.31 18.79 -2.95
C ALA A 28 11.10 19.39 -3.71
N GLU A 29 10.92 19.04 -4.97
CA GLU A 29 9.75 19.47 -5.76
C GLU A 29 8.47 18.79 -5.28
N ALA A 30 8.53 17.50 -4.96
CA ALA A 30 7.38 16.77 -4.40
C ALA A 30 6.92 17.34 -3.06
N GLU A 31 7.85 17.66 -2.16
CA GLU A 31 7.56 18.31 -0.88
C GLU A 31 6.95 19.71 -1.06
N GLY A 32 7.49 20.50 -1.99
CA GLY A 32 6.98 21.84 -2.29
C GLY A 32 5.55 21.87 -2.82
N LEU A 33 5.08 20.78 -3.43
CA LEU A 33 3.72 20.60 -3.93
C LEU A 33 2.75 20.04 -2.88
N GLY A 34 3.24 19.66 -1.69
CA GLY A 34 2.43 19.07 -0.63
C GLY A 34 1.84 17.71 -1.00
N LEU A 35 2.50 16.97 -1.89
CA LEU A 35 2.06 15.66 -2.32
C LEU A 35 2.41 14.58 -1.31
N GLU A 36 1.45 13.73 -1.00
CA GLU A 36 1.69 12.52 -0.22
C GLU A 36 2.37 11.46 -1.10
N THR A 37 3.29 10.70 -0.50
CA THR A 37 3.96 9.59 -1.17
C THR A 37 3.33 8.26 -0.75
N LEU A 38 3.38 7.29 -1.66
CA LEU A 38 3.02 5.91 -1.32
C LEU A 38 4.09 5.28 -0.43
N PRO A 39 3.73 4.29 0.40
CA PRO A 39 4.71 3.54 1.16
C PRO A 39 5.81 2.95 0.28
N ALA A 40 7.05 3.00 0.72
CA ALA A 40 8.18 2.52 -0.07
C ALA A 40 8.34 0.99 -0.03
N THR A 41 7.82 0.34 0.99
CA THR A 41 7.92 -1.11 1.19
C THR A 41 6.56 -1.73 1.44
N LEU A 42 6.45 -3.04 1.21
CA LEU A 42 5.24 -3.81 1.52
C LEU A 42 4.92 -3.77 3.02
N GLU A 43 5.93 -3.83 3.88
CA GLU A 43 5.77 -3.77 5.34
C GLU A 43 5.13 -2.45 5.78
N GLU A 44 5.63 -1.32 5.27
CA GLU A 44 5.04 0.01 5.52
C GLU A 44 3.61 0.10 4.99
N ALA A 45 3.35 -0.45 3.79
CA ALA A 45 2.01 -0.46 3.21
C ALA A 45 1.01 -1.27 4.06
N VAL A 46 1.44 -2.40 4.61
CA VAL A 46 0.60 -3.21 5.51
C VAL A 46 0.30 -2.45 6.81
N GLN A 47 1.28 -1.77 7.39
CA GLN A 47 1.07 -0.95 8.59
C GLN A 47 0.05 0.17 8.36
N VAL A 48 0.18 0.90 7.26
CA VAL A 48 -0.78 1.94 6.88
C VAL A 48 -2.19 1.34 6.68
N ALA A 49 -2.28 0.18 6.07
CA ALA A 49 -3.56 -0.50 5.85
C ALA A 49 -4.21 -0.97 7.16
N GLU A 50 -3.43 -1.49 8.11
CA GLU A 50 -3.93 -1.90 9.43
C GLU A 50 -4.52 -0.73 10.23
N GLU A 51 -3.95 0.45 10.08
CA GLU A 51 -4.40 1.68 10.76
C GLU A 51 -5.58 2.35 10.04
N SER A 52 -5.89 1.94 8.82
CA SER A 52 -6.93 2.56 7.99
C SER A 52 -8.33 2.30 8.53
N LYS A 53 -9.02 3.34 8.93
CA LYS A 53 -10.44 3.28 9.32
C LYS A 53 -11.33 2.86 8.15
N PHE A 54 -11.02 3.32 6.95
CA PHE A 54 -11.75 2.97 5.74
C PHE A 54 -11.71 1.47 5.47
N LEU A 55 -10.54 0.83 5.53
CA LEU A 55 -10.42 -0.61 5.34
C LEU A 55 -11.15 -1.41 6.39
N ARG A 56 -11.15 -0.97 7.65
CA ARG A 56 -11.90 -1.61 8.74
C ARG A 56 -13.40 -1.57 8.53
N GLN A 57 -13.91 -0.55 7.86
CA GLN A 57 -15.34 -0.43 7.55
C GLN A 57 -15.75 -1.28 6.35
N VAL A 58 -14.87 -1.43 5.36
CA VAL A 58 -15.17 -2.09 4.08
C VAL A 58 -14.89 -3.58 4.13
N LEU A 59 -13.81 -4.00 4.78
CA LEU A 59 -13.39 -5.41 4.86
C LEU A 59 -13.81 -6.05 6.18
N PRO A 60 -14.30 -7.31 6.14
CA PRO A 60 -14.50 -8.10 7.36
C PRO A 60 -13.22 -8.20 8.18
N GLU A 61 -13.32 -8.05 9.49
CA GLU A 61 -12.18 -8.06 10.41
C GLU A 61 -11.34 -9.34 10.30
N GLU A 62 -11.99 -10.49 10.19
CA GLU A 62 -11.30 -11.76 10.07
C GLU A 62 -10.47 -11.86 8.77
N LEU A 63 -11.02 -11.37 7.65
CA LEU A 63 -10.33 -11.33 6.38
C LEU A 63 -9.11 -10.44 6.44
N SER A 64 -9.27 -9.21 6.96
CA SER A 64 -8.18 -8.25 7.11
C SER A 64 -7.06 -8.79 7.98
N ARG A 65 -7.39 -9.37 9.12
CA ARG A 65 -6.43 -9.94 10.06
C ARG A 65 -5.63 -11.08 9.43
N ARG A 66 -6.30 -11.99 8.73
CA ARG A 66 -5.63 -13.10 8.02
C ARG A 66 -4.71 -12.59 6.93
N TYR A 67 -5.21 -11.71 6.08
CA TYR A 67 -4.44 -11.15 4.97
C TYR A 67 -3.18 -10.43 5.46
N PHE A 68 -3.32 -9.50 6.40
CA PHE A 68 -2.17 -8.74 6.91
C PHE A 68 -1.18 -9.62 7.66
N SER A 69 -1.64 -10.59 8.42
CA SER A 69 -0.76 -11.55 9.09
C SER A 69 0.09 -12.34 8.09
N GLU A 70 -0.48 -12.80 6.99
CA GLU A 70 0.26 -13.51 5.95
C GLU A 70 1.25 -12.60 5.22
N GLU A 71 0.86 -11.37 4.91
CA GLU A 71 1.77 -10.41 4.26
C GLU A 71 2.95 -10.04 5.17
N LEU A 72 2.74 -9.87 6.47
CA LEU A 72 3.84 -9.64 7.42
C LEU A 72 4.79 -10.83 7.54
N LYS A 73 4.28 -12.04 7.51
CA LYS A 73 5.13 -13.25 7.45
C LYS A 73 6.00 -13.28 6.20
N ARG A 74 5.44 -12.89 5.05
CA ARG A 74 6.18 -12.77 3.79
C ARG A 74 7.28 -11.71 3.87
N CYS A 75 6.98 -10.56 4.45
CA CYS A 75 7.97 -9.51 4.66
C CYS A 75 9.12 -9.99 5.56
N ALA A 76 8.81 -10.70 6.65
CA ALA A 76 9.82 -11.26 7.54
C ALA A 76 10.69 -12.32 6.84
N ALA A 77 10.09 -13.22 6.07
CA ALA A 77 10.80 -14.23 5.30
C ALA A 77 11.75 -13.62 4.27
N LEU A 78 11.33 -12.57 3.58
CA LEU A 78 12.17 -11.84 2.63
C LEU A 78 13.35 -11.13 3.33
N ARG A 79 13.09 -10.48 4.47
CA ARG A 79 14.11 -9.78 5.27
C ARG A 79 15.21 -10.74 5.75
N ASP A 80 14.83 -11.94 6.17
CA ASP A 80 15.73 -12.96 6.71
C ASP A 80 16.36 -13.84 5.62
N ALA A 81 15.95 -13.69 4.35
CA ALA A 81 16.47 -14.47 3.24
C ALA A 81 17.93 -14.11 2.91
N PRO A 82 18.82 -15.13 2.75
CA PRO A 82 20.23 -14.87 2.41
C PRO A 82 20.39 -14.27 0.99
N ASP A 83 19.54 -14.64 0.05
CA ASP A 83 19.45 -14.08 -1.29
C ASP A 83 18.02 -13.60 -1.56
N ARG A 84 17.81 -12.29 -1.49
CA ARG A 84 16.51 -11.68 -1.66
C ARG A 84 15.93 -11.85 -3.07
N ALA A 85 16.77 -11.71 -4.08
CA ALA A 85 16.35 -11.84 -5.48
C ALA A 85 15.88 -13.25 -5.80
N GLU A 86 16.61 -14.27 -5.33
CA GLU A 86 16.21 -15.66 -5.51
C GLU A 86 14.94 -15.99 -4.72
N HIS A 87 14.80 -15.48 -3.49
CA HIS A 87 13.60 -15.66 -2.69
C HIS A 87 12.37 -15.07 -3.38
N GLU A 88 12.48 -13.84 -3.89
CA GLU A 88 11.39 -13.18 -4.65
C GLU A 88 11.04 -13.98 -5.91
N ARG A 89 12.05 -14.45 -6.64
CA ARG A 89 11.83 -15.24 -7.84
C ARG A 89 11.08 -16.54 -7.55
N VAL A 90 11.53 -17.29 -6.58
CA VAL A 90 10.91 -18.58 -6.21
C VAL A 90 9.51 -18.37 -5.65
N TYR A 91 9.34 -17.38 -4.79
CA TYR A 91 8.09 -17.15 -4.08
C TYR A 91 6.99 -16.62 -5.01
N TYR A 92 7.28 -15.59 -5.78
CA TYR A 92 6.26 -14.92 -6.58
C TYR A 92 6.04 -15.59 -7.94
N PHE A 93 7.07 -16.04 -8.62
CA PHE A 93 6.91 -16.70 -9.91
C PHE A 93 6.33 -18.12 -9.81
N ASN A 94 6.56 -18.81 -8.72
CA ASN A 94 6.01 -20.16 -8.51
C ASN A 94 4.65 -20.16 -7.80
N ALA A 95 4.21 -19.03 -7.28
CA ALA A 95 2.93 -18.90 -6.58
C ALA A 95 1.72 -18.63 -7.51
N ILE A 96 1.98 -18.44 -8.80
CA ILE A 96 0.95 -18.13 -9.81
C ILE A 96 0.47 -19.39 -10.51
#